data_9e755d79838ce921ecbba6a7253a864f
#
_entry.id   9e755d79838ce921ecbba6a7253a864f
#
_cell.length_a   1.000
_cell.length_b   1.000
_cell.length_c   1.000
_cell.angle_alpha   90.00
_cell.angle_beta   90.00
_cell.angle_gamma   90.00
#
_symmetry.space_group_name_H-M   'P 1'
#
loop_
_entity.id
_entity.type
_entity.pdbx_description
1 polymer ?
#
loop_
_entity_poly.entity_id
_entity_poly.type
_entity_poly.pdbx_seq_one_letter_code
_entity_poly.pdbx_strand_id
1 'polypeptide(L)'
;MKSTVFFKKILSKSFALLVLTGNLATTSSAQILFFNNGAKIYTGTSAVIYINGGFQNDNSAATPNFFENNGTMTIATSGTPGSVFLTANSILQGNGTYLVEQNWTNDATFIAGNSTVNFNGTLQEYITSTTATITTFNNLVLAGTGFGNNRKKTLQLVDAKIGANGTLNLNDRELETLTQTLFVLNPSNTCVTNSTILGSEGFVSSNFNIGGSGSLSRVTNSILSYIFPTGSSVSGTRYRPVILTPASGSANTYTARLGYNDAVSDGFNTAALDTTMCIVNPIFYHEIKRSSGNDNADIEIFYNQTADGGWDGMAKWNSITPGIWNDMGAVTANVNIPLSSVLKVNWADFSNSPYILSRKKPPIPGLTCASVCPNSLGNTFSAVGTGSSYTWTSPAGTTITSGQNTSAVTIDWGAVSGPVSVTTSSPLGCASSAASCTVNPSSAVVTAFSSAPTGLKYDFTDISTGGANQWSWDFGDGSVSTLQNPSHTYAACGPQRICLTASKDNCVDTACSDIDVNELYIIPNIFTPDGDGINDIFFINNSCIKEYTLEIYNRWGMKIFESSSGGWDGRTKSGVEVSDGTYYYIFKAVSLLAGKDYNSKGFVSLVRKK
;
A
#
# COMPACT_ATOMS: atom_id res chain seq x y z
N MET A 1 42.65 48.48 -42.17
CA MET A 1 42.07 49.44 -43.14
C MET A 1 40.77 49.93 -42.59
N LYS A 2 40.63 51.24 -42.39
CA LYS A 2 39.37 51.87 -41.93
C LYS A 2 38.39 51.83 -43.09
N SER A 3 37.30 51.11 -43.01
CA SER A 3 36.20 51.19 -43.94
C SER A 3 35.21 52.24 -43.41
N THR A 4 35.14 53.35 -44.05
CA THR A 4 34.18 54.44 -43.79
C THR A 4 32.87 54.07 -44.45
N VAL A 5 31.84 53.91 -43.63
CA VAL A 5 30.45 53.67 -44.10
C VAL A 5 29.83 55.04 -44.37
N PHE A 6 29.51 55.33 -45.64
CA PHE A 6 28.73 56.50 -46.03
C PHE A 6 27.25 56.23 -45.93
N PHE A 7 26.54 56.93 -45.03
CA PHE A 7 25.07 56.96 -45.03
C PHE A 7 24.59 58.04 -46.02
N LYS A 8 23.93 57.59 -47.06
CA LYS A 8 23.17 58.49 -47.90
C LYS A 8 21.73 58.58 -47.42
N LYS A 9 21.30 59.74 -46.96
CA LYS A 9 19.97 60.00 -46.48
C LYS A 9 18.98 59.88 -47.67
N ILE A 10 18.15 58.86 -47.67
CA ILE A 10 17.04 58.75 -48.63
C ILE A 10 15.74 58.89 -47.82
N LEU A 11 15.00 59.98 -48.13
CA LEU A 11 13.67 60.22 -47.62
C LEU A 11 12.66 59.49 -48.51
N SER A 12 11.66 58.96 -47.83
CA SER A 12 10.32 58.54 -48.30
C SER A 12 10.14 57.13 -48.85
N LYS A 13 9.31 56.39 -48.08
CA LYS A 13 8.45 55.28 -48.48
C LYS A 13 9.11 54.14 -49.28
N SER A 14 9.37 53.07 -48.52
CA SER A 14 9.44 51.70 -48.98
C SER A 14 10.75 50.97 -48.52
N PHE A 15 10.55 49.79 -47.99
CA PHE A 15 11.53 48.75 -47.69
C PHE A 15 13.02 49.07 -47.91
N ALA A 16 13.78 49.29 -46.85
CA ALA A 16 15.24 49.28 -46.95
C ALA A 16 15.77 47.94 -46.38
N LEU A 17 16.15 47.06 -47.30
CA LEU A 17 16.96 45.89 -46.97
C LEU A 17 18.43 46.34 -46.98
N LEU A 18 19.08 46.39 -45.83
CA LEU A 18 20.51 46.64 -45.72
C LEU A 18 21.24 45.31 -45.66
N VAL A 19 21.83 44.86 -46.76
CA VAL A 19 22.71 43.68 -46.82
C VAL A 19 24.14 44.16 -46.79
N LEU A 20 24.82 43.91 -45.66
CA LEU A 20 26.27 44.14 -45.55
C LEU A 20 26.99 42.81 -45.82
N THR A 21 27.60 42.71 -47.03
CA THR A 21 28.47 41.60 -47.41
C THR A 21 29.92 42.05 -47.43
N GLY A 22 30.77 41.44 -46.62
CA GLY A 22 32.20 41.68 -46.67
C GLY A 22 32.97 40.37 -46.78
N ASN A 23 33.79 40.22 -47.80
CA ASN A 23 34.78 39.12 -47.91
C ASN A 23 35.99 39.45 -47.09
N LEU A 24 36.35 38.64 -46.11
CA LEU A 24 37.59 38.75 -45.36
C LEU A 24 38.25 37.41 -45.10
N ALA A 25 39.57 37.44 -45.21
CA ALA A 25 40.44 36.29 -45.11
C ALA A 25 40.61 35.79 -43.65
N THR A 26 40.85 34.54 -43.57
CA THR A 26 41.03 33.66 -42.40
C THR A 26 41.94 34.19 -41.29
N THR A 27 41.33 34.45 -40.10
CA THR A 27 41.92 34.23 -38.78
C THR A 27 40.80 34.01 -37.77
N SER A 28 40.98 33.08 -36.85
CA SER A 28 39.97 32.52 -35.92
C SER A 28 39.61 33.46 -34.80
N SER A 29 38.88 34.54 -35.08
CA SER A 29 38.18 35.38 -34.11
C SER A 29 36.81 35.73 -34.68
N ALA A 30 35.77 35.70 -33.84
CA ALA A 30 34.41 36.07 -34.25
C ALA A 30 34.43 37.43 -34.90
N GLN A 31 34.17 37.50 -36.22
CA GLN A 31 34.15 38.75 -36.95
C GLN A 31 32.86 39.49 -36.62
N ILE A 32 32.99 40.63 -35.92
CA ILE A 32 31.91 41.59 -35.75
C ILE A 32 31.75 42.34 -37.05
N LEU A 33 30.61 42.13 -37.73
CA LEU A 33 30.35 42.81 -38.99
C LEU A 33 29.57 44.08 -38.85
N PHE A 34 28.84 44.23 -37.76
CA PHE A 34 28.16 45.49 -37.44
C PHE A 34 28.64 46.00 -36.07
N PHE A 35 29.30 47.14 -36.10
CA PHE A 35 29.86 47.79 -34.93
C PHE A 35 29.29 49.19 -34.78
N ASN A 36 28.51 49.43 -33.70
CA ASN A 36 28.03 50.78 -33.35
C ASN A 36 28.91 51.33 -32.20
N ASN A 37 29.67 52.36 -32.48
CA ASN A 37 30.46 53.05 -31.48
C ASN A 37 30.04 54.51 -31.38
N GLY A 38 29.14 54.80 -30.49
CA GLY A 38 28.74 56.17 -30.18
C GLY A 38 27.60 56.76 -31.04
N ALA A 39 27.05 56.02 -31.98
CA ALA A 39 25.95 56.52 -32.80
C ALA A 39 24.59 56.22 -32.12
N LYS A 40 23.63 57.15 -32.31
CA LYS A 40 22.22 56.89 -32.01
C LYS A 40 21.57 56.35 -33.25
N ILE A 41 21.10 55.09 -33.19
CA ILE A 41 20.49 54.38 -34.33
C ILE A 41 19.08 54.02 -33.94
N TYR A 42 18.13 54.29 -34.84
CA TYR A 42 16.73 53.97 -34.70
C TYR A 42 16.27 53.13 -35.86
N THR A 43 15.55 52.05 -35.58
CA THR A 43 14.85 51.28 -36.62
C THR A 43 13.33 51.39 -36.42
N GLY A 44 12.61 51.55 -37.52
CA GLY A 44 11.16 51.59 -37.51
C GLY A 44 10.54 50.21 -37.34
N THR A 45 9.26 50.16 -37.03
CA THR A 45 8.49 48.93 -36.78
C THR A 45 8.46 47.94 -37.96
N SER A 46 8.62 48.43 -39.20
CA SER A 46 8.68 47.58 -40.40
C SER A 46 10.09 47.38 -40.93
N ALA A 47 11.08 47.86 -40.19
CA ALA A 47 12.48 47.70 -40.63
C ALA A 47 12.94 46.25 -40.45
N VAL A 48 13.65 45.74 -41.44
CA VAL A 48 14.35 44.44 -41.36
C VAL A 48 15.84 44.72 -41.54
N ILE A 49 16.61 44.34 -40.53
CA ILE A 49 18.06 44.43 -40.56
C ILE A 49 18.59 43.01 -40.57
N TYR A 50 19.43 42.70 -41.55
CA TYR A 50 20.12 41.43 -41.61
C TYR A 50 21.62 41.65 -41.45
N ILE A 51 22.20 41.05 -40.42
CA ILE A 51 23.62 41.11 -40.13
C ILE A 51 24.20 39.70 -40.32
N ASN A 52 25.07 39.57 -41.29
CA ASN A 52 25.77 38.32 -41.55
C ASN A 52 27.08 38.31 -40.73
N GLY A 53 26.97 37.95 -39.46
CA GLY A 53 28.05 37.99 -38.48
C GLY A 53 27.60 38.52 -37.14
N GLY A 54 28.50 39.07 -36.31
CA GLY A 54 28.21 39.60 -34.99
C GLY A 54 27.66 41.05 -35.01
N PHE A 55 26.87 41.38 -34.03
CA PHE A 55 26.43 42.73 -33.71
C PHE A 55 27.10 43.17 -32.39
N GLN A 56 27.85 44.27 -32.45
CA GLN A 56 28.42 44.90 -31.27
C GLN A 56 27.88 46.31 -31.10
N ASN A 57 27.32 46.61 -29.95
CA ASN A 57 26.95 47.94 -29.54
C ASN A 57 27.92 48.39 -28.43
N ASP A 58 28.72 49.40 -28.72
CA ASP A 58 29.78 49.92 -27.85
C ASP A 58 29.60 51.43 -27.64
N ASN A 59 30.05 51.92 -26.51
CA ASN A 59 30.15 53.32 -26.24
C ASN A 59 31.47 53.67 -25.57
N SER A 60 32.46 53.91 -26.35
CA SER A 60 33.75 54.47 -25.91
C SER A 60 33.71 55.96 -25.64
N ALA A 61 32.62 56.65 -26.00
CA ALA A 61 32.47 58.11 -25.81
C ALA A 61 31.75 58.42 -24.48
N ALA A 62 32.03 59.60 -23.90
CA ALA A 62 31.42 60.05 -22.65
C ALA A 62 29.93 60.40 -22.74
N THR A 63 29.28 60.33 -23.93
CA THR A 63 27.87 60.63 -24.10
C THR A 63 27.11 59.33 -24.36
N PRO A 64 25.94 59.12 -23.70
CA PRO A 64 25.13 57.91 -23.91
C PRO A 64 24.72 57.77 -25.35
N ASN A 65 25.12 56.68 -25.99
CA ASN A 65 24.60 56.29 -27.29
C ASN A 65 23.57 55.20 -27.08
N PHE A 66 22.68 55.00 -28.00
CA PHE A 66 21.76 53.88 -27.98
C PHE A 66 21.47 53.37 -29.36
N PHE A 67 21.20 52.08 -29.42
CA PHE A 67 20.58 51.41 -30.56
C PHE A 67 19.15 51.07 -30.17
N GLU A 68 18.20 51.61 -30.90
CA GLU A 68 16.78 51.37 -30.70
C GLU A 68 16.24 50.53 -31.85
N ASN A 69 15.85 49.29 -31.54
CA ASN A 69 15.23 48.38 -32.51
C ASN A 69 13.74 48.27 -32.25
N ASN A 70 12.94 48.76 -33.20
CA ASN A 70 11.49 48.55 -33.22
C ASN A 70 11.04 47.63 -34.37
N GLY A 71 11.99 47.13 -35.18
CA GLY A 71 11.75 46.22 -36.30
C GLY A 71 12.28 44.80 -36.00
N THR A 72 12.65 44.09 -37.05
CA THR A 72 13.27 42.76 -36.92
C THR A 72 14.76 42.86 -37.25
N MET A 73 15.61 42.42 -36.33
CA MET A 73 17.04 42.33 -36.53
C MET A 73 17.45 40.84 -36.51
N THR A 74 18.00 40.36 -37.61
CA THR A 74 18.53 39.02 -37.71
C THR A 74 20.06 39.11 -37.63
N ILE A 75 20.66 38.41 -36.67
CA ILE A 75 22.09 38.27 -36.43
C ILE A 75 22.45 36.84 -36.77
N ALA A 76 22.74 36.60 -38.03
CA ALA A 76 22.85 35.27 -38.63
C ALA A 76 24.30 34.82 -38.81
N THR A 77 24.44 33.52 -39.01
CA THR A 77 25.74 32.87 -39.31
C THR A 77 25.80 32.43 -40.76
N SER A 78 26.63 33.10 -41.56
CA SER A 78 27.04 32.51 -42.84
C SER A 78 28.53 32.23 -42.76
N GLY A 79 28.88 31.16 -42.09
CA GLY A 79 30.27 30.76 -41.87
C GLY A 79 30.99 31.40 -40.68
N THR A 80 30.40 32.37 -40.01
CA THR A 80 30.86 33.00 -38.75
C THR A 80 29.73 33.15 -37.76
N PRO A 81 29.99 32.92 -36.47
CA PRO A 81 28.91 32.98 -35.46
C PRO A 81 28.28 34.38 -35.32
N GLY A 82 26.95 34.44 -35.41
CA GLY A 82 26.14 35.64 -35.20
C GLY A 82 25.84 35.89 -33.74
N SER A 83 26.72 36.60 -33.05
CA SER A 83 26.55 36.95 -31.60
C SER A 83 26.17 38.41 -31.41
N VAL A 84 25.47 38.68 -30.31
CA VAL A 84 25.22 40.03 -29.79
C VAL A 84 26.21 40.33 -28.69
N PHE A 85 26.89 41.51 -28.80
CA PHE A 85 27.80 42.01 -27.77
C PHE A 85 27.37 43.43 -27.37
N LEU A 86 26.95 43.61 -26.13
CA LEU A 86 26.65 44.89 -25.52
C LEU A 86 27.80 45.19 -24.59
N THR A 87 28.62 46.18 -24.93
CA THR A 87 29.79 46.56 -24.11
C THR A 87 29.52 47.78 -23.26
N ALA A 88 30.35 47.99 -22.27
CA ALA A 88 30.14 49.01 -21.22
C ALA A 88 29.68 50.36 -21.76
N ASN A 89 28.76 51.02 -21.01
CA ASN A 89 28.12 52.30 -21.32
C ASN A 89 27.25 52.36 -22.60
N SER A 90 27.03 51.24 -23.27
CA SER A 90 26.08 51.20 -24.39
C SER A 90 24.65 50.93 -23.92
N ILE A 91 23.65 51.34 -24.72
CA ILE A 91 22.24 51.08 -24.49
C ILE A 91 21.69 50.38 -25.73
N LEU A 92 21.10 49.18 -25.54
CA LEU A 92 20.26 48.56 -26.53
C LEU A 92 18.82 48.63 -26.02
N GLN A 93 17.91 49.14 -26.83
CA GLN A 93 16.51 49.31 -26.41
C GLN A 93 15.54 49.09 -27.57
N GLY A 94 14.25 49.12 -27.27
CA GLY A 94 13.17 49.07 -28.28
C GLY A 94 12.19 47.91 -28.08
N ASN A 95 11.22 47.84 -29.00
CA ASN A 95 10.13 46.85 -28.94
C ASN A 95 10.23 45.79 -30.04
N GLY A 96 11.35 45.75 -30.79
CA GLY A 96 11.52 44.88 -31.93
C GLY A 96 11.90 43.45 -31.60
N THR A 97 12.11 42.69 -32.66
CA THR A 97 12.53 41.28 -32.56
C THR A 97 14.04 41.15 -32.85
N TYR A 98 14.73 40.39 -32.06
CA TYR A 98 16.12 39.95 -32.29
C TYR A 98 16.12 38.47 -32.57
N LEU A 99 16.53 38.05 -33.74
CA LEU A 99 16.79 36.66 -34.13
C LEU A 99 18.29 36.45 -33.99
N VAL A 100 18.73 35.63 -33.03
CA VAL A 100 20.12 35.46 -32.62
C VAL A 100 20.51 34.00 -32.88
N GLU A 101 21.51 33.77 -33.73
CA GLU A 101 21.94 32.41 -34.04
C GLU A 101 23.12 31.91 -33.17
N GLN A 102 23.62 32.79 -32.28
CA GLN A 102 24.75 32.47 -31.38
C GLN A 102 24.55 33.10 -29.99
N ASN A 103 25.59 33.69 -29.44
CA ASN A 103 25.61 34.14 -28.04
C ASN A 103 25.00 35.54 -27.86
N TRP A 104 24.52 35.80 -26.67
CA TRP A 104 24.11 37.08 -26.16
C TRP A 104 25.00 37.47 -24.97
N THR A 105 25.91 38.38 -25.18
CA THR A 105 26.80 38.94 -24.12
C THR A 105 26.34 40.32 -23.79
N ASN A 106 25.94 40.53 -22.53
CA ASN A 106 25.44 41.82 -22.07
C ASN A 106 26.29 42.35 -20.90
N ASP A 107 27.20 43.28 -21.19
CA ASP A 107 27.98 44.03 -20.21
C ASP A 107 27.54 45.49 -20.10
N ALA A 108 26.30 45.79 -20.54
CA ALA A 108 25.77 47.13 -20.71
C ALA A 108 24.29 47.21 -20.26
N THR A 109 23.56 48.20 -20.78
CA THR A 109 22.14 48.37 -20.49
C THR A 109 21.29 47.84 -21.62
N PHE A 110 20.46 46.81 -21.35
CA PHE A 110 19.40 46.35 -22.26
C PHE A 110 18.04 46.75 -21.69
N ILE A 111 17.34 47.66 -22.41
CA ILE A 111 15.98 48.10 -22.08
C ILE A 111 15.04 47.35 -23.01
N ALA A 112 14.53 46.25 -22.54
CA ALA A 112 13.80 45.27 -23.37
C ALA A 112 12.50 45.82 -23.98
N GLY A 113 11.86 46.83 -23.38
CA GLY A 113 10.51 47.29 -23.83
C GLY A 113 9.56 46.09 -23.95
N ASN A 114 8.92 45.96 -25.12
CA ASN A 114 8.11 44.79 -25.48
C ASN A 114 8.85 43.86 -26.45
N SER A 115 10.19 43.92 -26.50
CA SER A 115 10.98 43.17 -27.49
C SER A 115 10.92 41.66 -27.26
N THR A 116 11.20 40.93 -28.35
CA THR A 116 11.38 39.50 -28.35
C THR A 116 12.83 39.18 -28.72
N VAL A 117 13.54 38.43 -27.86
CA VAL A 117 14.83 37.83 -28.19
C VAL A 117 14.60 36.33 -28.45
N ASN A 118 14.90 35.92 -29.68
CA ASN A 118 14.72 34.55 -30.13
C ASN A 118 16.08 33.94 -30.51
N PHE A 119 16.50 32.98 -29.72
CA PHE A 119 17.68 32.16 -30.00
C PHE A 119 17.31 31.06 -30.96
N ASN A 120 17.70 31.20 -32.23
CA ASN A 120 17.25 30.32 -33.33
C ASN A 120 18.38 29.61 -34.05
N GLY A 121 19.58 29.61 -33.50
CA GLY A 121 20.74 28.95 -34.13
C GLY A 121 20.69 27.42 -34.02
N THR A 122 21.59 26.80 -34.73
CA THR A 122 21.73 25.34 -34.84
C THR A 122 22.77 24.76 -33.87
N LEU A 123 23.51 25.60 -33.14
CA LEU A 123 24.53 25.22 -32.17
C LEU A 123 24.10 25.58 -30.75
N GLN A 124 24.89 25.15 -29.76
CA GLN A 124 24.75 25.61 -28.39
C GLN A 124 24.98 27.12 -28.31
N GLU A 125 24.10 27.83 -27.60
CA GLU A 125 24.14 29.28 -27.46
C GLU A 125 24.21 29.66 -25.98
N TYR A 126 24.89 30.80 -25.72
CA TYR A 126 25.11 31.28 -24.36
C TYR A 126 24.48 32.67 -24.13
N ILE A 127 23.86 32.82 -22.98
CA ILE A 127 23.44 34.09 -22.40
C ILE A 127 24.43 34.39 -21.27
N THR A 128 25.24 35.43 -21.41
CA THR A 128 26.39 35.68 -20.54
C THR A 128 26.62 37.14 -20.27
N SER A 129 27.47 37.42 -19.31
CA SER A 129 28.05 38.75 -19.02
C SER A 129 29.43 38.57 -18.39
N THR A 130 30.36 39.43 -18.74
CA THR A 130 31.70 39.50 -18.09
C THR A 130 31.71 40.43 -16.88
N THR A 131 30.71 41.31 -16.74
CA THR A 131 30.55 42.29 -15.68
C THR A 131 29.49 41.92 -14.65
N ALA A 132 28.94 40.70 -14.71
CA ALA A 132 27.84 40.23 -13.90
C ALA A 132 26.52 41.01 -14.09
N THR A 133 26.34 41.65 -15.26
CA THR A 133 25.13 42.39 -15.59
C THR A 133 23.99 41.42 -15.92
N ILE A 134 22.92 41.48 -15.13
CA ILE A 134 21.73 40.65 -15.34
C ILE A 134 20.92 41.19 -16.54
N THR A 135 20.73 40.35 -17.57
CA THR A 135 19.84 40.69 -18.69
C THR A 135 18.38 40.45 -18.30
N THR A 136 17.54 41.49 -18.45
CA THR A 136 16.09 41.36 -18.33
C THR A 136 15.49 41.34 -19.74
N PHE A 137 14.99 40.20 -20.17
CA PHE A 137 14.23 40.05 -21.40
C PHE A 137 12.76 40.39 -21.14
N ASN A 138 12.06 40.92 -22.15
CA ASN A 138 10.59 40.91 -22.13
C ASN A 138 10.13 39.52 -22.62
N ASN A 139 10.25 39.21 -23.90
CA ASN A 139 9.96 37.86 -24.39
C ASN A 139 11.26 37.14 -24.76
N LEU A 140 11.46 35.98 -24.18
CA LEU A 140 12.56 35.08 -24.50
C LEU A 140 12.02 33.82 -25.17
N VAL A 141 12.48 33.57 -26.40
CA VAL A 141 12.09 32.40 -27.18
C VAL A 141 13.36 31.58 -27.46
N LEU A 142 13.29 30.30 -27.17
CA LEU A 142 14.33 29.35 -27.51
C LEU A 142 13.86 28.52 -28.68
N ALA A 143 14.60 28.57 -29.79
CA ALA A 143 14.26 27.89 -31.03
C ALA A 143 15.50 27.27 -31.71
N GLY A 144 15.44 27.01 -32.99
CA GLY A 144 16.51 26.43 -33.78
C GLY A 144 16.35 24.94 -34.02
N THR A 145 17.27 24.34 -34.78
CA THR A 145 17.17 22.96 -35.26
C THR A 145 18.27 22.03 -34.74
N GLY A 146 19.13 22.50 -33.83
CA GLY A 146 20.21 21.72 -33.26
C GLY A 146 19.74 20.49 -32.46
N PHE A 147 20.53 19.41 -32.45
CA PHE A 147 20.28 18.17 -31.70
C PHE A 147 21.37 17.94 -30.64
N GLY A 148 21.09 17.10 -29.65
CA GLY A 148 22.01 16.82 -28.56
C GLY A 148 22.40 18.10 -27.80
N ASN A 149 23.70 18.33 -27.60
CA ASN A 149 24.19 19.55 -26.93
C ASN A 149 23.83 20.83 -27.67
N ASN A 150 23.68 20.77 -28.99
CA ASN A 150 23.27 21.92 -29.80
C ASN A 150 21.82 22.34 -29.59
N ARG A 151 21.04 21.57 -28.85
CA ARG A 151 19.70 21.91 -28.40
C ARG A 151 19.70 22.89 -27.21
N LYS A 152 20.85 23.05 -26.54
CA LYS A 152 21.01 23.83 -25.34
C LYS A 152 21.17 25.32 -25.61
N LYS A 153 20.50 26.11 -24.76
CA LYS A 153 20.75 27.52 -24.56
C LYS A 153 21.18 27.68 -23.10
N THR A 154 22.36 28.19 -22.85
CA THR A 154 23.00 28.10 -21.50
C THR A 154 23.11 29.49 -20.86
N LEU A 155 22.62 29.64 -19.63
CA LEU A 155 22.95 30.77 -18.78
C LEU A 155 24.38 30.57 -18.22
N GLN A 156 25.27 31.46 -18.54
CA GLN A 156 26.66 31.36 -18.15
C GLN A 156 27.11 32.60 -17.37
N LEU A 157 27.67 32.40 -16.19
CA LEU A 157 28.28 33.42 -15.31
C LEU A 157 27.28 34.38 -14.66
N VAL A 158 26.04 34.51 -15.14
CA VAL A 158 25.09 35.50 -14.65
C VAL A 158 23.66 34.98 -14.73
N ASP A 159 22.84 35.41 -13.79
CA ASP A 159 21.38 35.19 -13.81
C ASP A 159 20.72 35.93 -14.98
N ALA A 160 19.50 35.52 -15.34
CA ALA A 160 18.67 36.25 -16.29
C ALA A 160 17.26 36.45 -15.74
N LYS A 161 16.53 37.41 -16.29
CA LYS A 161 15.16 37.74 -15.88
C LYS A 161 14.23 37.80 -17.10
N ILE A 162 13.01 37.36 -16.92
CA ILE A 162 11.86 37.69 -17.75
C ILE A 162 11.09 38.80 -17.02
N GLY A 163 10.84 39.91 -17.68
CA GLY A 163 10.16 41.08 -17.10
C GLY A 163 8.73 40.77 -16.67
N ALA A 164 8.13 41.69 -15.90
CA ALA A 164 6.81 41.51 -15.30
C ALA A 164 5.66 41.32 -16.30
N ASN A 165 5.83 41.69 -17.54
CA ASN A 165 4.86 41.48 -18.63
C ASN A 165 5.38 40.53 -19.72
N GLY A 166 6.56 39.95 -19.48
CA GLY A 166 7.24 39.14 -20.49
C GLY A 166 6.84 37.67 -20.48
N THR A 167 7.32 36.93 -21.49
CA THR A 167 7.06 35.52 -21.66
C THR A 167 8.34 34.72 -21.86
N LEU A 168 8.34 33.48 -21.43
CA LEU A 168 9.35 32.48 -21.74
C LEU A 168 8.73 31.37 -22.58
N ASN A 169 9.26 31.18 -23.79
CA ASN A 169 8.88 30.06 -24.64
C ASN A 169 10.11 29.18 -24.88
N LEU A 170 10.09 28.00 -24.29
CA LEU A 170 11.17 27.02 -24.44
C LEU A 170 11.07 26.20 -25.73
N ASN A 171 9.91 26.18 -26.39
CA ASN A 171 9.64 25.26 -27.49
C ASN A 171 10.09 23.84 -27.14
N ASP A 172 10.96 23.25 -27.96
CA ASP A 172 11.59 21.96 -27.75
C ASP A 172 13.06 22.09 -27.28
N ARG A 173 13.48 23.25 -26.77
CA ARG A 173 14.86 23.52 -26.36
C ARG A 173 15.09 23.33 -24.87
N GLU A 174 16.33 23.07 -24.51
CA GLU A 174 16.80 23.04 -23.13
C GLU A 174 17.42 24.39 -22.76
N LEU A 175 16.92 25.01 -21.68
CA LEU A 175 17.59 26.12 -21.02
C LEU A 175 18.45 25.57 -19.88
N GLU A 176 19.73 25.44 -20.11
CA GLU A 176 20.68 25.00 -19.10
C GLU A 176 21.11 26.18 -18.22
N THR A 177 20.77 26.10 -16.93
CA THR A 177 21.04 27.20 -16.00
C THR A 177 22.39 27.08 -15.27
N LEU A 178 23.04 25.92 -15.32
CA LEU A 178 24.29 25.64 -14.58
C LEU A 178 24.12 25.96 -13.07
N THR A 179 24.76 27.02 -12.60
CA THR A 179 24.64 27.56 -11.24
C THR A 179 23.76 28.81 -11.16
N GLN A 180 23.22 29.28 -12.26
CA GLN A 180 22.47 30.53 -12.38
C GLN A 180 20.97 30.29 -12.21
N THR A 181 20.23 31.36 -11.95
CA THR A 181 18.77 31.33 -11.85
C THR A 181 18.13 32.13 -12.99
N LEU A 182 17.14 31.55 -13.67
CA LEU A 182 16.23 32.31 -14.50
C LEU A 182 15.04 32.76 -13.64
N PHE A 183 14.88 34.07 -13.46
CA PHE A 183 13.75 34.67 -12.76
C PHE A 183 12.64 35.05 -13.74
N VAL A 184 11.45 34.51 -13.58
CA VAL A 184 10.24 34.90 -14.32
C VAL A 184 9.40 35.79 -13.41
N LEU A 185 9.44 37.10 -13.66
CA LEU A 185 8.76 38.11 -12.85
C LEU A 185 7.29 38.32 -13.26
N ASN A 186 6.89 37.83 -14.43
CA ASN A 186 5.50 37.84 -14.87
C ASN A 186 4.68 36.83 -14.04
N PRO A 187 3.67 37.30 -13.27
CA PRO A 187 2.89 36.43 -12.41
C PRO A 187 1.80 35.63 -13.15
N SER A 188 1.69 35.78 -14.46
CA SER A 188 0.74 34.97 -15.25
C SER A 188 1.17 33.49 -15.25
N ASN A 189 0.23 32.59 -14.99
CA ASN A 189 0.50 31.15 -15.04
C ASN A 189 0.84 30.65 -16.45
N THR A 190 0.42 31.37 -17.50
CA THR A 190 0.62 31.02 -18.92
C THR A 190 1.86 31.67 -19.53
N CYS A 191 2.62 32.48 -18.79
CA CYS A 191 3.79 33.18 -19.32
C CYS A 191 5.00 32.26 -19.62
N VAL A 192 4.99 31.03 -19.14
CA VAL A 192 6.00 30.00 -19.43
C VAL A 192 5.35 28.91 -20.28
N THR A 193 5.88 28.67 -21.46
CA THR A 193 5.39 27.66 -22.39
C THR A 193 6.54 26.79 -22.91
N ASN A 194 6.23 25.54 -23.25
CA ASN A 194 7.17 24.58 -23.83
C ASN A 194 6.41 23.60 -24.73
N SER A 195 7.15 22.89 -25.58
CA SER A 195 6.62 21.72 -26.28
C SER A 195 6.38 20.60 -25.27
N THR A 196 5.22 19.96 -25.37
CA THR A 196 4.84 18.78 -24.58
C THR A 196 4.84 17.51 -25.42
N ILE A 197 5.35 17.60 -26.65
CA ILE A 197 5.49 16.43 -27.54
C ILE A 197 6.55 15.51 -26.93
N LEU A 198 6.18 14.25 -26.69
CA LEU A 198 7.04 13.24 -26.08
C LEU A 198 8.37 13.10 -26.86
N GLY A 199 9.48 13.25 -26.13
CA GLY A 199 10.83 13.22 -26.70
C GLY A 199 11.30 14.53 -27.34
N SER A 200 10.43 15.56 -27.36
CA SER A 200 10.72 16.89 -27.87
C SER A 200 10.23 17.98 -26.92
N GLU A 201 10.21 17.68 -25.62
CA GLU A 201 9.79 18.64 -24.60
C GLU A 201 10.88 19.70 -24.39
N GLY A 202 10.47 20.97 -24.24
CA GLY A 202 11.35 22.03 -23.76
C GLY A 202 11.40 22.06 -22.25
N PHE A 203 12.58 22.28 -21.67
CA PHE A 203 12.73 22.30 -20.22
C PHE A 203 13.88 23.18 -19.74
N VAL A 204 13.86 23.48 -18.44
CA VAL A 204 14.96 24.12 -17.73
C VAL A 204 15.76 23.06 -16.96
N SER A 205 17.06 23.03 -17.17
CA SER A 205 17.96 22.10 -16.49
C SER A 205 19.02 22.84 -15.64
N SER A 206 19.50 22.14 -14.64
CA SER A 206 20.59 22.59 -13.79
C SER A 206 21.75 21.61 -13.79
N ASN A 207 22.22 21.17 -14.92
CA ASN A 207 23.16 20.07 -15.14
C ASN A 207 24.48 20.11 -14.31
N PHE A 208 24.39 20.53 -13.07
CA PHE A 208 25.54 20.66 -12.18
C PHE A 208 25.39 19.73 -10.97
N ASN A 209 26.46 18.99 -10.64
CA ASN A 209 26.55 18.13 -9.47
C ASN A 209 26.74 18.94 -8.20
N ILE A 210 26.32 18.40 -7.07
CA ILE A 210 26.60 18.82 -5.69
C ILE A 210 26.75 20.34 -5.49
N GLY A 211 25.71 20.98 -4.99
CA GLY A 211 25.73 22.42 -4.67
C GLY A 211 25.39 23.34 -5.85
N GLY A 212 25.07 22.80 -7.02
CA GLY A 212 24.57 23.58 -8.14
C GLY A 212 23.25 24.27 -7.74
N SER A 213 23.21 25.62 -7.84
CA SER A 213 22.04 26.43 -7.51
C SER A 213 21.16 26.76 -8.72
N GLY A 214 21.52 26.27 -9.90
CA GLY A 214 20.82 26.56 -11.15
C GLY A 214 19.33 26.18 -11.08
N SER A 215 18.45 27.12 -11.43
CA SER A 215 17.03 26.92 -11.18
C SER A 215 16.15 27.84 -12.02
N LEU A 216 14.84 27.49 -12.07
CA LEU A 216 13.78 28.36 -12.54
C LEU A 216 13.04 28.94 -11.34
N SER A 217 12.99 30.27 -11.23
CA SER A 217 12.21 30.99 -10.23
C SER A 217 11.02 31.70 -10.88
N ARG A 218 9.83 31.58 -10.31
CA ARG A 218 8.59 32.17 -10.83
C ARG A 218 7.82 32.91 -9.74
N VAL A 219 7.38 34.13 -10.07
CA VAL A 219 6.38 34.85 -9.28
C VAL A 219 4.99 34.27 -9.60
N THR A 220 4.16 34.14 -8.55
CA THR A 220 2.77 33.70 -8.66
C THR A 220 1.87 34.68 -7.91
N ASN A 221 0.64 34.90 -8.37
CA ASN A 221 -0.33 35.79 -7.71
C ASN A 221 -1.79 35.32 -7.92
N SER A 222 -1.99 34.05 -8.18
CA SER A 222 -3.32 33.47 -8.39
C SER A 222 -3.36 32.04 -7.88
N ILE A 223 -4.58 31.49 -7.77
CA ILE A 223 -4.84 30.09 -7.41
C ILE A 223 -4.73 29.13 -8.60
N LEU A 224 -4.23 29.62 -9.73
CA LEU A 224 -4.03 28.79 -10.92
C LEU A 224 -2.74 27.97 -10.81
N SER A 225 -2.67 26.92 -11.60
CA SER A 225 -1.49 26.03 -11.64
C SER A 225 -0.35 26.67 -12.43
N TYR A 226 0.83 26.68 -11.87
CA TYR A 226 2.07 27.20 -12.44
C TYR A 226 3.03 26.06 -12.76
N ILE A 227 3.30 25.87 -14.05
CA ILE A 227 4.25 24.84 -14.48
C ILE A 227 5.69 25.32 -14.29
N PHE A 228 6.53 24.44 -13.74
CA PHE A 228 7.98 24.53 -13.75
C PHE A 228 8.48 23.38 -14.63
N PRO A 229 8.77 23.66 -15.90
CA PRO A 229 9.17 22.64 -16.86
C PRO A 229 10.63 22.21 -16.60
N THR A 230 10.85 21.48 -15.52
CA THR A 230 12.16 20.98 -15.10
C THR A 230 12.54 19.71 -15.88
N GLY A 231 13.82 19.54 -16.12
CA GLY A 231 14.34 18.38 -16.85
C GLY A 231 15.86 18.28 -16.82
N SER A 232 16.41 17.28 -17.51
CA SER A 232 17.85 17.12 -17.71
C SER A 232 18.11 16.38 -19.01
N SER A 233 19.23 16.69 -19.66
CA SER A 233 19.78 15.95 -20.79
C SER A 233 20.99 15.08 -20.43
N VAL A 234 21.40 15.08 -19.18
CA VAL A 234 22.50 14.23 -18.68
C VAL A 234 22.05 12.78 -18.65
N SER A 235 22.83 11.89 -19.25
CA SER A 235 22.50 10.45 -19.35
C SER A 235 21.15 10.14 -20.02
N GLY A 236 20.76 10.99 -20.99
CA GLY A 236 19.51 10.92 -21.73
C GLY A 236 18.50 12.00 -21.30
N THR A 237 17.64 12.37 -22.24
CA THR A 237 16.64 13.42 -21.99
C THR A 237 15.59 12.94 -21.01
N ARG A 238 15.41 13.68 -19.91
CA ARG A 238 14.40 13.48 -18.88
C ARG A 238 13.60 14.75 -18.67
N TYR A 239 12.35 14.75 -19.03
CA TYR A 239 11.39 15.80 -18.71
C TYR A 239 10.59 15.38 -17.49
N ARG A 240 10.77 16.09 -16.37
CA ARG A 240 10.12 15.79 -15.07
C ARG A 240 9.64 17.11 -14.47
N PRO A 241 8.56 17.67 -15.02
CA PRO A 241 8.05 18.96 -14.55
C PRO A 241 7.48 18.88 -13.13
N VAL A 242 7.39 20.04 -12.52
CA VAL A 242 6.64 20.28 -11.30
C VAL A 242 5.53 21.29 -11.60
N ILE A 243 4.34 21.05 -11.06
CA ILE A 243 3.26 22.05 -11.02
C ILE A 243 3.06 22.47 -9.56
N LEU A 244 3.00 23.78 -9.37
CA LEU A 244 2.63 24.39 -8.09
C LEU A 244 1.34 25.18 -8.24
N THR A 245 0.37 24.92 -7.33
CA THR A 245 -0.91 25.61 -7.31
C THR A 245 -1.08 26.30 -5.95
N PRO A 246 -0.85 27.63 -5.86
CA PRO A 246 -0.97 28.35 -4.61
C PRO A 246 -2.40 28.30 -4.05
N ALA A 247 -2.52 28.24 -2.72
CA ALA A 247 -3.82 28.18 -2.04
C ALA A 247 -4.58 29.51 -2.06
N SER A 248 -3.89 30.61 -2.31
CA SER A 248 -4.50 31.95 -2.41
C SER A 248 -3.95 32.75 -3.58
N GLY A 249 -4.55 33.92 -3.85
CA GLY A 249 -4.07 34.89 -4.84
C GLY A 249 -2.98 35.83 -4.34
N SER A 250 -2.37 35.56 -3.20
CA SER A 250 -1.25 36.37 -2.68
C SER A 250 0.00 36.17 -3.53
N ALA A 251 0.86 37.20 -3.54
CA ALA A 251 2.11 37.10 -4.28
C ALA A 251 3.11 36.18 -3.56
N ASN A 252 3.55 35.14 -4.26
CA ASN A 252 4.62 34.25 -3.80
C ASN A 252 5.68 34.14 -4.89
N THR A 253 6.88 33.72 -4.50
CA THR A 253 7.92 33.34 -5.45
C THR A 253 8.40 31.93 -5.12
N TYR A 254 8.21 31.04 -6.07
CA TYR A 254 8.71 29.67 -5.96
C TYR A 254 9.87 29.45 -6.92
N THR A 255 10.78 28.58 -6.50
CA THR A 255 11.94 28.16 -7.29
C THR A 255 11.96 26.65 -7.33
N ALA A 256 12.15 26.09 -8.54
CA ALA A 256 12.25 24.64 -8.73
C ALA A 256 13.46 24.28 -9.60
N ARG A 257 14.08 23.14 -9.28
CA ARG A 257 15.08 22.47 -10.12
C ARG A 257 14.94 20.95 -10.02
N LEU A 258 15.42 20.26 -11.02
CA LEU A 258 15.57 18.80 -11.02
C LEU A 258 17.00 18.44 -10.58
N GLY A 259 17.15 17.64 -9.52
CA GLY A 259 18.36 16.91 -9.21
C GLY A 259 18.34 15.61 -10.05
N TYR A 260 19.23 15.54 -11.04
CA TYR A 260 19.21 14.44 -12.03
C TYR A 260 20.04 13.22 -11.61
N ASN A 261 20.76 13.32 -10.51
CA ASN A 261 21.53 12.23 -9.91
C ASN A 261 20.72 11.48 -8.86
N ASP A 262 21.21 10.31 -8.50
CA ASP A 262 20.86 9.68 -7.23
C ASP A 262 21.03 10.67 -6.08
N ALA A 263 20.02 10.82 -5.27
CA ALA A 263 20.00 11.71 -4.11
C ALA A 263 21.16 11.43 -3.14
N VAL A 264 21.66 10.20 -3.06
CA VAL A 264 22.83 9.82 -2.25
C VAL A 264 24.10 10.56 -2.70
N SER A 265 24.28 10.72 -4.01
CA SER A 265 25.43 11.45 -4.56
C SER A 265 25.46 12.92 -4.13
N ASP A 266 24.30 13.51 -3.83
CA ASP A 266 24.12 14.86 -3.36
C ASP A 266 23.99 14.96 -1.83
N GLY A 267 24.27 13.86 -1.11
CA GLY A 267 24.32 13.81 0.36
C GLY A 267 22.99 13.45 1.04
N PHE A 268 21.98 13.03 0.28
CA PHE A 268 20.65 12.66 0.82
C PHE A 268 20.50 11.14 0.83
N ASN A 269 20.75 10.51 1.99
CA ASN A 269 20.73 9.06 2.12
C ASN A 269 19.35 8.46 1.82
N THR A 270 19.22 7.73 0.71
CA THR A 270 17.97 7.10 0.27
C THR A 270 17.54 5.89 1.12
N ALA A 271 18.41 5.37 1.98
CA ALA A 271 18.08 4.32 2.94
C ALA A 271 17.53 4.88 4.28
N ALA A 272 17.69 6.18 4.54
CA ALA A 272 17.18 6.84 5.73
C ALA A 272 15.72 7.25 5.52
N LEU A 273 14.80 6.33 5.76
CA LEU A 273 13.37 6.46 5.51
C LEU A 273 12.58 6.44 6.82
N ASP A 274 11.54 7.23 6.86
CA ASP A 274 10.49 7.09 7.86
C ASP A 274 9.80 5.70 7.75
N THR A 275 9.19 5.26 8.84
CA THR A 275 8.66 3.89 8.97
C THR A 275 7.49 3.58 8.04
N THR A 276 6.84 4.60 7.47
CA THR A 276 5.69 4.47 6.57
C THR A 276 6.07 4.21 5.13
N MET A 277 7.36 4.35 4.79
CA MET A 277 7.88 4.17 3.44
C MET A 277 8.78 2.95 3.34
N CYS A 278 8.92 2.41 2.14
CA CYS A 278 9.82 1.29 1.87
C CYS A 278 10.96 1.65 0.92
N ILE A 279 10.77 2.60 0.02
CA ILE A 279 11.76 3.05 -0.94
C ILE A 279 11.44 4.47 -1.41
N VAL A 280 12.46 5.22 -1.79
CA VAL A 280 12.38 6.49 -2.52
C VAL A 280 13.00 6.34 -3.90
N ASN A 281 12.69 7.28 -4.81
CA ASN A 281 13.18 7.25 -6.17
C ASN A 281 14.72 7.36 -6.20
N PRO A 282 15.44 6.37 -6.75
CA PRO A 282 16.91 6.39 -6.78
C PRO A 282 17.48 7.18 -7.94
N ILE A 283 16.64 7.74 -8.84
CA ILE A 283 17.08 8.27 -10.14
C ILE A 283 17.11 9.78 -10.16
N PHE A 284 16.14 10.42 -9.49
CA PHE A 284 16.02 11.87 -9.45
C PHE A 284 15.23 12.34 -8.23
N TYR A 285 15.40 13.62 -7.91
CA TYR A 285 14.63 14.34 -6.91
C TYR A 285 14.39 15.78 -7.37
N HIS A 286 13.57 16.55 -6.68
CA HIS A 286 13.37 17.97 -6.97
C HIS A 286 13.75 18.81 -5.76
N GLU A 287 14.40 19.94 -5.99
CA GLU A 287 14.45 21.02 -5.00
C GLU A 287 13.37 22.02 -5.33
N ILE A 288 12.48 22.24 -4.38
CA ILE A 288 11.38 23.20 -4.49
C ILE A 288 11.42 24.08 -3.25
N LYS A 289 11.55 25.38 -3.44
CA LYS A 289 11.59 26.34 -2.33
C LYS A 289 10.70 27.54 -2.61
N ARG A 290 10.19 28.15 -1.57
CA ARG A 290 9.51 29.44 -1.61
C ARG A 290 10.45 30.50 -1.07
N SER A 291 10.84 31.46 -1.92
CA SER A 291 11.77 32.54 -1.56
C SER A 291 11.04 33.79 -1.05
N SER A 292 9.76 33.96 -1.35
CA SER A 292 8.91 35.01 -0.80
C SER A 292 7.46 34.56 -0.74
N GLY A 293 6.66 35.23 0.11
CA GLY A 293 5.29 34.86 0.41
C GLY A 293 5.18 33.79 1.49
N ASN A 294 3.94 33.38 1.83
CA ASN A 294 3.66 32.46 2.93
C ASN A 294 2.50 31.48 2.63
N ASP A 295 1.97 31.47 1.40
CA ASP A 295 0.85 30.61 1.03
C ASP A 295 1.25 29.13 1.03
N ASN A 296 0.35 28.29 1.47
CA ASN A 296 0.41 26.88 1.13
C ASN A 296 0.25 26.69 -0.38
N ALA A 297 0.70 25.59 -0.92
CA ALA A 297 0.46 25.25 -2.31
C ALA A 297 0.33 23.73 -2.48
N ASP A 298 -0.39 23.34 -3.53
CA ASP A 298 -0.33 21.98 -4.03
C ASP A 298 0.98 21.78 -4.78
N ILE A 299 1.59 20.62 -4.61
CA ILE A 299 2.80 20.21 -5.31
C ILE A 299 2.46 18.97 -6.12
N GLU A 300 2.62 19.04 -7.44
CA GLU A 300 2.48 17.87 -8.32
C GLU A 300 3.81 17.61 -9.02
N ILE A 301 4.39 16.43 -8.78
CA ILE A 301 5.65 15.98 -9.39
C ILE A 301 5.34 14.93 -10.43
N PHE A 302 5.83 15.15 -11.65
CA PHE A 302 5.63 14.25 -12.78
C PHE A 302 6.80 13.32 -12.99
N TYR A 303 6.51 12.12 -13.48
CA TYR A 303 7.49 11.07 -13.76
C TYR A 303 7.05 10.19 -14.94
N ASN A 304 8.00 9.51 -15.56
CA ASN A 304 7.72 8.52 -16.60
C ASN A 304 7.67 7.13 -15.98
N GLN A 305 6.49 6.51 -15.92
CA GLN A 305 6.32 5.24 -15.24
C GLN A 305 7.20 4.11 -15.81
N THR A 306 7.44 4.11 -17.13
CA THR A 306 8.26 3.08 -17.78
C THR A 306 9.74 3.25 -17.43
N ALA A 307 10.23 4.50 -17.39
CA ALA A 307 11.65 4.79 -17.15
C ALA A 307 12.00 4.89 -15.66
N ASP A 308 11.09 5.40 -14.84
CA ASP A 308 11.35 5.74 -13.43
C ASP A 308 10.68 4.78 -12.44
N GLY A 309 9.80 3.85 -12.92
CA GLY A 309 8.98 2.99 -12.09
C GLY A 309 7.69 3.66 -11.60
N GLY A 310 6.87 2.92 -10.86
CA GLY A 310 5.62 3.42 -10.28
C GLY A 310 5.84 4.01 -8.89
N TRP A 311 5.13 5.10 -8.56
CA TRP A 311 5.24 5.82 -7.28
C TRP A 311 3.84 6.18 -6.77
N ASP A 312 3.63 6.05 -5.45
CA ASP A 312 2.34 6.32 -4.77
C ASP A 312 2.51 7.21 -3.53
N GLY A 313 3.71 7.75 -3.32
CA GLY A 313 4.08 8.61 -2.22
C GLY A 313 4.98 9.75 -2.64
N MET A 314 5.13 10.72 -1.76
CA MET A 314 6.07 11.82 -1.84
C MET A 314 6.72 12.02 -0.48
N ALA A 315 8.02 12.24 -0.45
CA ALA A 315 8.79 12.49 0.75
C ALA A 315 9.60 13.77 0.64
N LYS A 316 9.86 14.38 1.78
CA LYS A 316 10.72 15.56 1.93
C LYS A 316 11.87 15.24 2.85
N TRP A 317 13.07 15.66 2.49
CA TRP A 317 14.25 15.49 3.33
C TRP A 317 14.19 16.40 4.56
N ASN A 318 14.41 15.81 5.72
CA ASN A 318 14.62 16.52 6.96
C ASN A 318 16.11 16.43 7.33
N SER A 319 16.80 17.56 7.36
CA SER A 319 18.24 17.65 7.62
C SER A 319 18.63 17.59 9.10
N ILE A 320 17.67 17.41 10.02
CA ILE A 320 17.97 17.21 11.45
C ILE A 320 18.75 15.90 11.59
N THR A 321 19.92 15.97 12.20
CA THR A 321 20.89 14.86 12.29
C THR A 321 20.38 13.70 13.16
N PRO A 322 20.42 12.45 12.65
CA PRO A 322 20.74 12.08 11.28
C PRO A 322 19.60 12.42 10.32
N GLY A 323 19.94 12.94 9.13
CA GLY A 323 18.94 13.30 8.12
C GLY A 323 18.09 12.10 7.70
N ILE A 324 16.80 12.35 7.43
CA ILE A 324 15.82 11.31 7.08
C ILE A 324 14.81 11.85 6.07
N TRP A 325 14.36 11.00 5.17
CA TRP A 325 13.20 11.26 4.32
C TRP A 325 11.91 11.03 5.12
N ASN A 326 11.13 12.10 5.27
CA ASN A 326 9.83 12.05 5.93
C ASN A 326 8.71 11.93 4.89
N ASP A 327 7.78 11.00 5.08
CA ASP A 327 6.55 10.90 4.29
C ASP A 327 5.74 12.20 4.43
N MET A 328 5.34 12.77 3.31
CA MET A 328 4.48 13.95 3.28
C MET A 328 3.01 13.66 3.60
N GLY A 329 2.68 12.41 3.97
CA GLY A 329 1.34 11.96 4.31
C GLY A 329 0.46 11.68 3.09
N ALA A 330 -0.84 11.99 3.16
CA ALA A 330 -1.78 11.71 2.08
C ALA A 330 -1.38 12.43 0.78
N VAL A 331 -1.31 11.67 -0.31
CA VAL A 331 -1.07 12.13 -1.68
C VAL A 331 -2.02 11.40 -2.63
N THR A 332 -2.22 11.96 -3.83
CA THR A 332 -2.94 11.30 -4.93
C THR A 332 -1.95 10.93 -6.02
N ALA A 333 -1.87 9.66 -6.37
CA ALA A 333 -1.09 9.18 -7.51
C ALA A 333 -1.99 9.08 -8.74
N ASN A 334 -1.58 9.73 -9.82
CA ASN A 334 -2.27 9.73 -11.12
C ASN A 334 -1.40 8.97 -12.12
N VAL A 335 -1.90 7.84 -12.60
CA VAL A 335 -1.21 7.03 -13.61
C VAL A 335 -1.72 7.42 -14.98
N ASN A 336 -0.90 8.11 -15.75
CA ASN A 336 -1.20 8.58 -17.09
C ASN A 336 -0.03 8.32 -18.07
N ILE A 337 -0.32 8.34 -19.35
CA ILE A 337 0.67 8.26 -20.42
C ILE A 337 0.66 9.62 -21.16
N PRO A 338 1.80 10.23 -21.42
CA PRO A 338 3.18 9.72 -21.25
C PRO A 338 3.77 9.96 -19.85
N LEU A 339 3.19 10.84 -19.04
CA LEU A 339 3.69 11.15 -17.69
C LEU A 339 2.61 10.85 -16.65
N SER A 340 3.01 10.12 -15.62
CA SER A 340 2.27 9.95 -14.38
C SER A 340 2.65 11.03 -13.39
N SER A 341 1.87 11.24 -12.33
CA SER A 341 2.17 12.24 -11.31
C SER A 341 1.81 11.77 -9.90
N VAL A 342 2.43 12.42 -8.93
CA VAL A 342 2.02 12.36 -7.52
C VAL A 342 1.72 13.77 -7.06
N LEU A 343 0.51 13.98 -6.52
CA LEU A 343 -0.01 15.25 -6.06
C LEU A 343 -0.08 15.28 -4.52
N LYS A 344 0.59 16.24 -3.90
CA LYS A 344 0.42 16.62 -2.50
C LYS A 344 -0.35 17.91 -2.41
N VAL A 345 -1.51 17.89 -1.79
CA VAL A 345 -2.36 19.08 -1.63
C VAL A 345 -2.00 19.86 -0.37
N ASN A 346 -2.18 21.18 -0.42
CA ASN A 346 -2.11 22.12 0.70
C ASN A 346 -0.81 22.02 1.53
N TRP A 347 0.33 21.92 0.87
CA TRP A 347 1.63 21.84 1.52
C TRP A 347 2.11 23.21 2.01
N ALA A 348 2.64 23.26 3.22
CA ALA A 348 3.06 24.51 3.86
C ALA A 348 4.59 24.70 3.93
N ASP A 349 5.34 23.58 4.07
CA ASP A 349 6.76 23.61 4.33
C ASP A 349 7.61 23.60 3.05
N PHE A 350 7.86 24.78 2.49
CA PHE A 350 8.76 25.02 1.37
C PHE A 350 10.18 25.40 1.81
N SER A 351 10.65 24.92 2.94
CA SER A 351 12.03 25.07 3.35
C SER A 351 12.99 24.45 2.31
N ASN A 352 14.24 24.87 2.33
CA ASN A 352 15.26 24.50 1.36
C ASN A 352 15.69 23.03 1.50
N SER A 353 14.80 22.09 1.21
CA SER A 353 15.03 20.65 1.30
C SER A 353 14.51 19.96 0.04
N PRO A 354 15.15 18.89 -0.45
CA PRO A 354 14.65 18.18 -1.62
C PRO A 354 13.36 17.40 -1.33
N TYR A 355 12.62 17.20 -2.40
CA TYR A 355 11.40 16.38 -2.49
C TYR A 355 11.68 15.19 -3.41
N ILE A 356 11.20 14.03 -3.03
CA ILE A 356 11.42 12.79 -3.76
C ILE A 356 10.13 11.98 -3.85
N LEU A 357 9.95 11.25 -4.93
CA LEU A 357 8.87 10.28 -5.04
C LEU A 357 9.18 9.05 -4.18
N SER A 358 8.16 8.47 -3.56
CA SER A 358 8.30 7.35 -2.64
C SER A 358 7.26 6.27 -2.90
N ARG A 359 7.47 5.09 -2.32
CA ARG A 359 6.46 4.04 -2.21
C ARG A 359 6.11 3.84 -0.75
N LYS A 360 4.81 3.76 -0.48
CA LYS A 360 4.28 3.60 0.87
C LYS A 360 4.16 2.13 1.25
N LYS A 361 4.44 1.87 2.51
CA LYS A 361 4.10 0.57 3.10
C LYS A 361 2.60 0.51 3.31
N PRO A 362 1.96 -0.62 3.04
CA PRO A 362 0.59 -0.84 3.48
C PRO A 362 0.52 -0.75 5.02
N PRO A 363 -0.63 -0.38 5.59
CA PRO A 363 -0.85 -0.46 7.02
C PRO A 363 -0.68 -1.91 7.51
N ILE A 364 -0.32 -2.06 8.78
CA ILE A 364 -0.23 -3.37 9.43
C ILE A 364 -1.62 -4.01 9.37
N PRO A 365 -1.78 -5.23 8.85
CA PRO A 365 -3.07 -5.89 8.79
C PRO A 365 -3.57 -6.23 10.19
N GLY A 366 -4.89 -6.17 10.40
CA GLY A 366 -5.52 -6.75 11.59
C GLY A 366 -5.45 -8.27 11.48
N LEU A 367 -4.97 -8.96 12.54
CA LEU A 367 -4.88 -10.43 12.59
C LEU A 367 -5.79 -10.95 13.69
N THR A 368 -6.69 -11.89 13.33
CA THR A 368 -7.51 -12.62 14.30
C THR A 368 -6.89 -13.99 14.55
N CYS A 369 -6.59 -14.27 15.82
CA CYS A 369 -6.05 -15.56 16.26
C CYS A 369 -7.17 -16.56 16.49
N ALA A 370 -7.01 -17.76 16.00
CA ALA A 370 -7.87 -18.89 16.30
C ALA A 370 -7.36 -19.67 17.53
N SER A 371 -8.27 -20.23 18.32
CA SER A 371 -7.94 -21.29 19.27
C SER A 371 -7.73 -22.59 18.50
N VAL A 372 -6.63 -23.27 18.72
CA VAL A 372 -6.29 -24.52 18.03
C VAL A 372 -6.12 -25.67 19.00
N CYS A 373 -6.33 -26.87 18.51
CA CYS A 373 -6.05 -28.10 19.24
C CYS A 373 -4.70 -28.69 18.79
N PRO A 374 -3.97 -29.38 19.66
CA PRO A 374 -2.80 -30.11 19.25
C PRO A 374 -3.15 -31.12 18.16
N ASN A 375 -2.32 -31.19 17.10
CA ASN A 375 -2.47 -32.07 15.95
C ASN A 375 -3.81 -31.91 15.18
N SER A 376 -4.44 -30.73 15.27
CA SER A 376 -5.67 -30.44 14.51
C SER A 376 -5.33 -30.02 13.08
N LEU A 377 -6.23 -30.36 12.16
CA LEU A 377 -6.12 -30.04 10.75
C LEU A 377 -7.08 -28.90 10.38
N GLY A 378 -6.73 -28.15 9.34
CA GLY A 378 -7.64 -27.20 8.72
C GLY A 378 -7.95 -25.93 9.55
N ASN A 379 -7.08 -25.53 10.47
CA ASN A 379 -7.31 -24.32 11.28
C ASN A 379 -7.20 -23.06 10.41
N THR A 380 -8.21 -22.21 10.42
CA THR A 380 -8.26 -21.00 9.60
C THR A 380 -7.89 -19.76 10.41
N PHE A 381 -6.96 -18.97 9.88
CA PHE A 381 -6.58 -17.65 10.37
C PHE A 381 -6.93 -16.61 9.32
N SER A 382 -7.37 -15.44 9.74
CA SER A 382 -7.76 -14.37 8.83
C SER A 382 -7.11 -13.05 9.19
N ALA A 383 -6.83 -12.26 8.15
CA ALA A 383 -6.30 -10.93 8.26
C ALA A 383 -7.19 -9.92 7.54
N VAL A 384 -7.32 -8.72 8.10
CA VAL A 384 -8.03 -7.59 7.50
C VAL A 384 -7.01 -6.51 7.17
N GLY A 385 -6.89 -6.16 5.89
CA GLY A 385 -5.95 -5.14 5.44
C GLY A 385 -6.22 -4.71 4.00
N THR A 386 -5.55 -3.65 3.56
CA THR A 386 -5.68 -3.06 2.22
C THR A 386 -4.60 -3.52 1.23
N GLY A 387 -3.79 -4.51 1.58
CA GLY A 387 -2.74 -5.04 0.71
C GLY A 387 -3.31 -5.79 -0.50
N SER A 388 -2.53 -5.86 -1.57
CA SER A 388 -2.85 -6.61 -2.79
C SER A 388 -2.51 -8.11 -2.67
N SER A 389 -1.61 -8.47 -1.77
CA SER A 389 -1.26 -9.86 -1.45
C SER A 389 -0.87 -10.00 0.02
N TYR A 390 -0.89 -11.22 0.52
CA TYR A 390 -0.62 -11.57 1.91
C TYR A 390 0.48 -12.61 1.97
N THR A 391 1.43 -12.45 2.87
CA THR A 391 2.47 -13.45 3.13
C THR A 391 2.33 -13.94 4.56
N TRP A 392 2.00 -15.22 4.71
CA TRP A 392 1.79 -15.87 5.99
C TRP A 392 3.02 -16.67 6.42
N THR A 393 3.31 -16.66 7.70
CA THR A 393 4.30 -17.54 8.34
C THR A 393 3.69 -18.20 9.56
N SER A 394 4.09 -19.43 9.82
CA SER A 394 3.63 -20.22 10.96
C SER A 394 4.84 -20.87 11.67
N PRO A 395 4.70 -21.27 12.94
CA PRO A 395 5.81 -21.86 13.69
C PRO A 395 6.27 -23.19 13.10
N ALA A 396 7.51 -23.57 13.38
CA ALA A 396 8.03 -24.89 13.01
C ALA A 396 7.18 -26.01 13.66
N GLY A 397 6.87 -27.06 12.90
CA GLY A 397 5.97 -28.13 13.31
C GLY A 397 4.50 -27.91 12.95
N THR A 398 4.22 -26.87 12.17
CA THR A 398 2.91 -26.63 11.52
C THR A 398 3.06 -26.63 10.01
N THR A 399 1.97 -26.78 9.27
CA THR A 399 1.99 -26.78 7.80
C THR A 399 0.88 -25.87 7.26
N ILE A 400 1.25 -24.89 6.43
CA ILE A 400 0.29 -24.10 5.66
C ILE A 400 -0.19 -24.94 4.49
N THR A 401 -1.47 -25.29 4.46
CA THR A 401 -2.06 -26.17 3.44
C THR A 401 -2.74 -25.39 2.32
N SER A 402 -3.23 -24.19 2.60
CA SER A 402 -3.85 -23.33 1.59
C SER A 402 -3.91 -21.87 2.04
N GLY A 403 -4.26 -20.96 1.12
CA GLY A 403 -4.53 -19.56 1.44
C GLY A 403 -3.30 -18.65 1.47
N GLN A 404 -2.10 -19.12 1.14
CA GLN A 404 -0.94 -18.25 0.92
C GLN A 404 -1.29 -17.23 -0.19
N ASN A 405 -0.89 -15.96 -0.02
CA ASN A 405 -1.22 -14.80 -0.85
C ASN A 405 -2.67 -14.29 -0.73
N THR A 406 -3.50 -14.84 0.14
CA THR A 406 -4.88 -14.39 0.37
C THR A 406 -5.07 -13.88 1.80
N SER A 407 -6.19 -13.22 2.07
CA SER A 407 -6.54 -12.69 3.39
C SER A 407 -6.87 -13.75 4.45
N ALA A 408 -6.94 -15.04 4.06
CA ALA A 408 -7.16 -16.14 4.99
C ALA A 408 -6.24 -17.30 4.66
N VAL A 409 -5.70 -17.95 5.68
CA VAL A 409 -4.78 -19.09 5.55
C VAL A 409 -5.32 -20.28 6.33
N THR A 410 -5.14 -21.47 5.80
CA THR A 410 -5.42 -22.73 6.49
C THR A 410 -4.12 -23.39 6.93
N ILE A 411 -4.03 -23.73 8.21
CA ILE A 411 -2.83 -24.30 8.83
C ILE A 411 -3.19 -25.59 9.54
N ASP A 412 -2.48 -26.65 9.22
CA ASP A 412 -2.47 -27.88 10.01
C ASP A 412 -1.51 -27.67 11.16
N TRP A 413 -2.02 -27.86 12.39
CA TRP A 413 -1.30 -27.51 13.60
C TRP A 413 -0.72 -28.77 14.24
N GLY A 414 0.54 -28.69 14.70
CA GLY A 414 1.16 -29.72 15.53
C GLY A 414 0.87 -29.52 17.03
N ALA A 415 1.72 -30.10 17.86
CA ALA A 415 1.64 -29.93 19.32
C ALA A 415 2.49 -28.74 19.83
N VAL A 416 2.78 -27.76 18.98
CA VAL A 416 3.73 -26.67 19.26
C VAL A 416 3.00 -25.35 19.52
N SER A 417 3.56 -24.53 20.41
CA SER A 417 3.17 -23.13 20.57
C SER A 417 4.06 -22.24 19.72
N GLY A 418 3.53 -21.14 19.18
CA GLY A 418 4.34 -20.21 18.45
C GLY A 418 3.53 -19.14 17.71
N PRO A 419 4.23 -18.17 17.08
CA PRO A 419 3.58 -17.08 16.39
C PRO A 419 3.10 -17.47 15.00
N VAL A 420 1.86 -17.11 14.69
CA VAL A 420 1.38 -16.94 13.31
C VAL A 420 1.56 -15.48 12.95
N SER A 421 2.18 -15.19 11.81
CA SER A 421 2.39 -13.82 11.38
C SER A 421 1.93 -13.63 9.94
N VAL A 422 1.52 -12.40 9.64
CA VAL A 422 1.10 -12.00 8.30
C VAL A 422 1.62 -10.61 7.96
N THR A 423 2.12 -10.46 6.73
CA THR A 423 2.41 -9.17 6.11
C THR A 423 1.54 -9.00 4.88
N THR A 424 1.21 -7.74 4.54
CA THR A 424 0.55 -7.40 3.29
C THR A 424 1.52 -6.67 2.37
N SER A 425 1.35 -6.80 1.06
CA SER A 425 2.14 -6.06 0.08
C SER A 425 1.27 -5.09 -0.70
N SER A 426 1.83 -3.90 -1.02
CA SER A 426 1.19 -2.96 -1.95
C SER A 426 1.33 -3.46 -3.39
N PRO A 427 0.53 -2.94 -4.36
CA PRO A 427 0.70 -3.24 -5.79
C PRO A 427 2.09 -2.90 -6.32
N LEU A 428 2.80 -1.97 -5.66
CA LEU A 428 4.15 -1.56 -6.02
C LEU A 428 5.25 -2.35 -5.29
N GLY A 429 4.89 -3.43 -4.57
CA GLY A 429 5.84 -4.37 -3.96
C GLY A 429 6.34 -4.02 -2.57
N CYS A 430 5.80 -2.97 -1.91
CA CYS A 430 6.15 -2.67 -0.53
C CYS A 430 5.41 -3.58 0.45
N ALA A 431 6.12 -4.18 1.39
CA ALA A 431 5.52 -4.99 2.44
C ALA A 431 5.24 -4.16 3.70
N SER A 432 4.11 -4.43 4.38
CA SER A 432 3.81 -3.91 5.71
C SER A 432 4.77 -4.47 6.76
N SER A 433 4.78 -3.89 7.95
CA SER A 433 5.25 -4.61 9.13
C SER A 433 4.35 -5.81 9.39
N ALA A 434 4.90 -6.85 10.01
CA ALA A 434 4.14 -8.06 10.31
C ALA A 434 3.14 -7.80 11.45
N ALA A 435 1.90 -8.23 11.24
CA ALA A 435 1.01 -8.53 12.35
C ALA A 435 1.33 -9.94 12.85
N SER A 436 1.35 -10.15 14.14
CA SER A 436 1.68 -11.44 14.74
C SER A 436 0.80 -11.73 15.94
N CYS A 437 0.40 -12.99 16.10
CA CYS A 437 -0.23 -13.49 17.30
C CYS A 437 0.38 -14.81 17.73
N THR A 438 0.58 -14.97 19.02
CA THR A 438 1.07 -16.24 19.59
C THR A 438 -0.12 -17.18 19.81
N VAL A 439 -0.06 -18.32 19.17
CA VAL A 439 -1.03 -19.39 19.34
C VAL A 439 -0.47 -20.42 20.31
N ASN A 440 -1.22 -20.67 21.37
CA ASN A 440 -0.94 -21.72 22.33
C ASN A 440 -2.05 -22.78 22.18
N PRO A 441 -1.78 -23.98 21.67
CA PRO A 441 -2.78 -25.02 21.58
C PRO A 441 -3.41 -25.30 22.94
N SER A 442 -4.73 -25.43 22.98
CA SER A 442 -5.45 -25.90 24.17
C SER A 442 -4.98 -27.31 24.52
N SER A 443 -5.08 -27.73 25.80
CA SER A 443 -4.78 -29.11 26.15
C SER A 443 -5.69 -30.05 25.37
N ALA A 444 -5.12 -31.12 24.81
CA ALA A 444 -5.94 -32.14 24.16
C ALA A 444 -6.94 -32.71 25.17
N VAL A 445 -8.21 -32.72 24.80
CA VAL A 445 -9.24 -33.45 25.55
C VAL A 445 -9.05 -34.92 25.24
N VAL A 446 -8.98 -35.77 26.25
CA VAL A 446 -9.04 -37.22 26.12
C VAL A 446 -10.25 -37.69 26.90
N THR A 447 -11.27 -38.08 26.15
CA THR A 447 -12.57 -38.44 26.70
C THR A 447 -12.54 -39.84 27.31
N ALA A 448 -13.00 -39.94 28.53
CA ALA A 448 -13.19 -41.21 29.23
C ALA A 448 -14.34 -41.09 30.24
N PHE A 449 -15.02 -42.18 30.47
CA PHE A 449 -16.08 -42.22 31.47
C PHE A 449 -16.14 -43.60 32.15
N SER A 450 -16.81 -43.63 33.30
CA SER A 450 -17.21 -44.84 34.00
C SER A 450 -18.72 -44.86 34.21
N SER A 451 -19.28 -46.04 34.38
CA SER A 451 -20.71 -46.22 34.70
C SER A 451 -20.90 -47.12 35.92
N ALA A 452 -21.87 -46.81 36.74
CA ALA A 452 -22.23 -47.61 37.92
C ALA A 452 -23.74 -47.97 37.81
N PRO A 453 -24.09 -49.27 37.64
CA PRO A 453 -25.46 -49.72 37.52
C PRO A 453 -26.14 -49.88 38.89
N THR A 454 -27.42 -49.52 38.94
CA THR A 454 -28.37 -49.83 40.02
C THR A 454 -29.68 -50.29 39.38
N GLY A 455 -29.72 -51.57 38.97
CA GLY A 455 -30.80 -52.10 38.13
C GLY A 455 -30.76 -51.48 36.73
N LEU A 456 -31.90 -50.97 36.25
CA LEU A 456 -32.01 -50.26 34.95
C LEU A 456 -31.46 -48.83 34.99
N LYS A 457 -31.15 -48.31 36.17
CA LYS A 457 -30.56 -46.97 36.35
C LYS A 457 -29.01 -47.09 36.34
N TYR A 458 -28.39 -46.24 35.55
CA TYR A 458 -26.94 -46.07 35.47
C TYR A 458 -26.55 -44.64 35.84
N ASP A 459 -25.59 -44.54 36.74
CA ASP A 459 -24.93 -43.26 37.07
C ASP A 459 -23.62 -43.22 36.29
N PHE A 460 -23.49 -42.19 35.44
CA PHE A 460 -22.28 -42.02 34.60
C PHE A 460 -21.40 -40.94 35.22
N THR A 461 -20.10 -41.18 35.22
CA THR A 461 -19.12 -40.25 35.74
C THR A 461 -18.09 -39.94 34.65
N ASP A 462 -17.93 -38.64 34.31
CA ASP A 462 -16.89 -38.15 33.48
C ASP A 462 -15.53 -38.28 34.17
N ILE A 463 -14.58 -38.93 33.52
CA ILE A 463 -13.17 -39.04 33.95
C ILE A 463 -12.22 -38.57 32.85
N SER A 464 -12.72 -37.72 31.94
CA SER A 464 -11.95 -37.12 30.85
C SER A 464 -10.82 -36.25 31.38
N THR A 465 -9.71 -36.23 30.66
CA THR A 465 -8.57 -35.37 30.94
C THR A 465 -8.48 -34.21 29.96
N GLY A 466 -7.55 -33.24 30.14
CA GLY A 466 -7.43 -32.07 29.27
C GLY A 466 -8.33 -30.90 29.66
N GLY A 467 -9.15 -31.04 30.73
CA GLY A 467 -9.95 -29.96 31.31
C GLY A 467 -11.19 -29.61 30.49
N ALA A 468 -11.87 -30.63 29.97
CA ALA A 468 -13.16 -30.49 29.31
C ALA A 468 -14.13 -29.66 30.16
N ASN A 469 -14.95 -28.83 29.53
CA ASN A 469 -15.93 -27.97 30.16
C ASN A 469 -17.32 -28.04 29.49
N GLN A 470 -17.47 -28.89 28.48
CA GLN A 470 -18.73 -29.22 27.84
C GLN A 470 -18.81 -30.72 27.59
N TRP A 471 -20.00 -31.29 27.75
CA TRP A 471 -20.26 -32.71 27.61
C TRP A 471 -21.52 -32.92 26.78
N SER A 472 -21.54 -33.99 26.01
CA SER A 472 -22.70 -34.48 25.28
C SER A 472 -22.72 -36.00 25.36
N TRP A 473 -23.71 -36.53 26.09
CA TRP A 473 -23.92 -37.95 26.23
C TRP A 473 -25.00 -38.43 25.26
N ASP A 474 -24.76 -39.58 24.66
CA ASP A 474 -25.74 -40.38 23.98
C ASP A 474 -25.79 -41.72 24.70
N PHE A 475 -26.97 -42.10 25.20
CA PHE A 475 -27.12 -43.31 25.98
C PHE A 475 -27.47 -44.53 25.13
N GLY A 476 -27.58 -44.37 23.82
CA GLY A 476 -27.81 -45.46 22.87
C GLY A 476 -29.30 -45.82 22.66
N ASP A 477 -30.17 -45.34 23.51
CA ASP A 477 -31.64 -45.52 23.41
C ASP A 477 -32.39 -44.34 22.80
N GLY A 478 -31.64 -43.34 22.27
CA GLY A 478 -32.14 -42.08 21.74
C GLY A 478 -32.22 -40.97 22.77
N SER A 479 -31.92 -41.24 24.03
CA SER A 479 -31.83 -40.22 25.08
C SER A 479 -30.44 -39.61 25.12
N VAL A 480 -30.36 -38.30 25.46
CA VAL A 480 -29.12 -37.54 25.51
C VAL A 480 -29.03 -36.70 26.80
N SER A 481 -27.82 -36.28 27.19
CA SER A 481 -27.59 -35.37 28.30
C SER A 481 -26.38 -34.46 28.05
N THR A 482 -26.40 -33.26 28.64
CA THR A 482 -25.29 -32.31 28.63
C THR A 482 -24.65 -32.11 30.00
N LEU A 483 -25.11 -32.85 31.00
CA LEU A 483 -24.53 -32.80 32.35
C LEU A 483 -23.16 -33.50 32.36
N GLN A 484 -22.25 -33.05 33.20
CA GLN A 484 -20.95 -33.69 33.37
C GLN A 484 -21.10 -35.13 33.85
N ASN A 485 -21.92 -35.35 34.89
CA ASN A 485 -22.14 -36.66 35.51
C ASN A 485 -23.65 -36.94 35.55
N PRO A 486 -24.25 -37.41 34.44
CA PRO A 486 -25.68 -37.69 34.38
C PRO A 486 -26.04 -39.05 35.00
N SER A 487 -27.29 -39.17 35.41
CA SER A 487 -27.95 -40.46 35.63
C SER A 487 -28.93 -40.72 34.51
N HIS A 488 -29.03 -41.96 34.05
CA HIS A 488 -30.01 -42.37 33.07
C HIS A 488 -30.69 -43.69 33.48
N THR A 489 -31.98 -43.80 33.24
CA THR A 489 -32.76 -45.02 33.50
C THR A 489 -33.29 -45.57 32.18
N TYR A 490 -32.86 -46.76 31.85
CA TYR A 490 -33.29 -47.44 30.62
C TYR A 490 -34.71 -48.01 30.81
N ALA A 491 -35.54 -47.94 29.78
CA ALA A 491 -36.88 -48.48 29.79
C ALA A 491 -36.91 -50.01 29.59
N ALA A 492 -35.82 -50.58 29.02
CA ALA A 492 -35.72 -52.02 28.70
C ALA A 492 -34.27 -52.50 28.87
N CYS A 493 -34.14 -53.79 29.11
CA CYS A 493 -32.85 -54.48 29.10
C CYS A 493 -32.35 -54.67 27.69
N GLY A 494 -31.02 -54.71 27.52
CA GLY A 494 -30.39 -54.99 26.23
C GLY A 494 -29.02 -54.31 26.10
N PRO A 495 -28.28 -54.59 25.07
CA PRO A 495 -27.03 -53.93 24.79
C PRO A 495 -27.31 -52.48 24.38
N GLN A 496 -26.56 -51.56 24.98
CA GLN A 496 -26.58 -50.13 24.69
C GLN A 496 -25.18 -49.67 24.43
N ARG A 497 -25.01 -48.80 23.41
CA ARG A 497 -23.75 -48.16 23.09
C ARG A 497 -23.79 -46.72 23.61
N ILE A 498 -23.03 -46.45 24.66
CA ILE A 498 -22.96 -45.14 25.28
C ILE A 498 -21.79 -44.41 24.68
N CYS A 499 -22.01 -43.17 24.25
CA CYS A 499 -20.96 -42.28 23.77
C CYS A 499 -20.96 -41.00 24.61
N LEU A 500 -19.79 -40.63 25.09
CA LEU A 500 -19.51 -39.30 25.64
C LEU A 500 -18.67 -38.54 24.65
N THR A 501 -19.13 -37.37 24.26
CA THR A 501 -18.31 -36.35 23.60
C THR A 501 -18.00 -35.27 24.59
N ALA A 502 -16.71 -35.07 24.88
CA ALA A 502 -16.22 -34.03 25.77
C ALA A 502 -15.43 -33.00 24.98
N SER A 503 -15.62 -31.73 25.31
CA SER A 503 -14.95 -30.65 24.59
C SER A 503 -14.46 -29.52 25.50
N LYS A 504 -13.43 -28.81 25.01
CA LYS A 504 -12.94 -27.56 25.55
C LYS A 504 -12.48 -26.68 24.40
N ASP A 505 -13.01 -25.44 24.33
CA ASP A 505 -12.78 -24.56 23.20
C ASP A 505 -13.18 -25.26 21.86
N ASN A 506 -12.25 -25.47 20.96
CA ASN A 506 -12.47 -26.22 19.72
C ASN A 506 -11.94 -27.67 19.78
N CYS A 507 -11.41 -28.10 20.92
CA CYS A 507 -10.89 -29.45 21.10
C CYS A 507 -12.02 -30.37 21.54
N VAL A 508 -12.31 -31.36 20.70
CA VAL A 508 -13.41 -32.31 20.89
C VAL A 508 -12.85 -33.72 20.80
N ASP A 509 -13.26 -34.56 21.70
CA ASP A 509 -12.97 -35.99 21.63
C ASP A 509 -14.20 -36.79 22.04
N THR A 510 -14.28 -38.04 21.57
CA THR A 510 -15.43 -38.89 21.79
C THR A 510 -14.97 -40.28 22.20
N ALA A 511 -15.48 -40.78 23.28
CA ALA A 511 -15.31 -42.16 23.71
C ALA A 511 -16.65 -42.87 23.77
N CYS A 512 -16.68 -44.10 23.30
CA CYS A 512 -17.87 -44.93 23.36
C CYS A 512 -17.55 -46.24 24.10
N SER A 513 -18.53 -46.77 24.82
CA SER A 513 -18.49 -48.06 25.50
C SER A 513 -19.81 -48.79 25.35
N ASP A 514 -19.75 -50.07 25.13
CA ASP A 514 -20.92 -50.92 25.09
C ASP A 514 -21.23 -51.45 26.48
N ILE A 515 -22.45 -51.35 26.93
CA ILE A 515 -22.92 -51.94 28.21
C ILE A 515 -24.13 -52.83 27.96
N ASP A 516 -24.26 -53.86 28.78
CA ASP A 516 -25.43 -54.69 28.84
C ASP A 516 -26.34 -54.20 29.95
N VAL A 517 -27.44 -53.49 29.62
CA VAL A 517 -28.43 -53.04 30.59
C VAL A 517 -29.17 -54.24 31.15
N ASN A 518 -29.02 -54.49 32.42
CA ASN A 518 -29.63 -55.64 33.09
C ASN A 518 -30.17 -55.27 34.46
N GLU A 519 -31.32 -55.77 34.83
CA GLU A 519 -31.91 -55.58 36.13
C GLU A 519 -31.55 -56.76 37.06
N LEU A 520 -31.10 -56.45 38.27
CA LEU A 520 -30.90 -57.49 39.29
C LEU A 520 -32.30 -57.92 39.78
N TYR A 521 -32.63 -59.20 39.54
CA TYR A 521 -33.86 -59.75 40.05
C TYR A 521 -33.74 -60.06 41.56
N ILE A 522 -34.82 -59.71 42.29
CA ILE A 522 -34.93 -60.03 43.73
C ILE A 522 -36.02 -61.11 43.84
N ILE A 523 -35.66 -62.19 44.48
CA ILE A 523 -36.63 -63.26 44.79
C ILE A 523 -37.10 -63.06 46.22
N PRO A 524 -38.40 -62.80 46.43
CA PRO A 524 -38.97 -62.69 47.76
C PRO A 524 -38.78 -64.01 48.52
N ASN A 525 -38.55 -63.98 49.81
CA ASN A 525 -38.48 -65.17 50.66
C ASN A 525 -39.71 -65.41 51.51
N ILE A 526 -40.70 -64.51 51.43
CA ILE A 526 -42.00 -64.59 52.09
C ILE A 526 -43.08 -63.91 51.24
N PHE A 527 -44.29 -64.45 51.28
CA PHE A 527 -45.47 -63.77 50.71
C PHE A 527 -46.71 -64.09 51.58
N THR A 528 -47.73 -63.22 51.43
CA THR A 528 -48.90 -63.27 52.31
C THR A 528 -50.21 -63.22 51.51
N PRO A 529 -50.66 -64.37 50.98
CA PRO A 529 -51.84 -64.43 50.11
C PRO A 529 -53.13 -64.37 50.98
N ASP A 530 -53.44 -63.19 51.50
CA ASP A 530 -54.64 -62.90 52.34
C ASP A 530 -55.67 -62.02 51.59
N GLY A 531 -55.40 -61.60 50.37
CA GLY A 531 -56.32 -60.86 49.49
C GLY A 531 -56.34 -59.33 49.74
N ASP A 532 -55.40 -58.78 50.51
CA ASP A 532 -55.30 -57.34 50.77
C ASP A 532 -54.62 -56.54 49.63
N GLY A 533 -54.11 -57.23 48.55
CA GLY A 533 -53.45 -56.67 47.41
C GLY A 533 -51.94 -56.46 47.62
N ILE A 534 -51.40 -56.83 48.80
CA ILE A 534 -49.98 -56.65 49.12
C ILE A 534 -49.31 -57.99 49.34
N ASN A 535 -48.28 -58.32 48.56
CA ASN A 535 -47.55 -59.62 48.63
C ASN A 535 -48.45 -60.85 48.52
N ASP A 536 -49.59 -60.76 47.88
CA ASP A 536 -50.50 -61.89 47.69
C ASP A 536 -49.96 -62.98 46.78
N ILE A 537 -49.01 -62.60 45.95
CA ILE A 537 -48.43 -63.48 44.92
C ILE A 537 -46.94 -63.55 45.12
N PHE A 538 -46.39 -64.77 45.22
CA PHE A 538 -44.96 -64.98 45.07
C PHE A 538 -44.59 -64.85 43.64
N PHE A 539 -44.07 -63.67 43.26
CA PHE A 539 -43.77 -63.28 41.90
C PHE A 539 -42.32 -62.81 41.79
N ILE A 540 -41.62 -63.26 40.75
CA ILE A 540 -40.27 -62.80 40.42
C ILE A 540 -40.41 -61.85 39.23
N ASN A 541 -40.46 -60.58 39.53
CA ASN A 541 -40.56 -59.56 38.50
C ASN A 541 -39.19 -59.15 38.02
N ASN A 542 -38.97 -59.21 36.73
CA ASN A 542 -37.77 -58.70 36.11
C ASN A 542 -38.04 -58.41 34.62
N SER A 543 -37.87 -57.18 34.23
CA SER A 543 -38.10 -56.72 32.86
C SER A 543 -37.06 -57.29 31.87
N CYS A 544 -36.01 -57.95 32.35
CA CYS A 544 -34.94 -58.55 31.53
C CYS A 544 -35.18 -60.00 31.17
N ILE A 545 -36.31 -60.57 31.57
CA ILE A 545 -36.66 -61.96 31.33
C ILE A 545 -37.54 -62.06 30.06
N LYS A 546 -37.13 -62.88 29.13
CA LYS A 546 -37.89 -63.17 27.91
C LYS A 546 -38.96 -64.22 28.16
N GLU A 547 -38.60 -65.25 28.87
CA GLU A 547 -39.47 -66.38 29.24
C GLU A 547 -38.95 -67.03 30.51
N TYR A 548 -39.80 -67.61 31.32
CA TYR A 548 -39.39 -68.28 32.54
C TYR A 548 -40.30 -69.48 32.87
N THR A 549 -39.76 -70.30 33.80
CA THR A 549 -40.53 -71.36 34.43
C THR A 549 -40.30 -71.26 35.96
N LEU A 550 -41.38 -71.12 36.72
CA LEU A 550 -41.40 -71.13 38.16
C LEU A 550 -42.09 -72.44 38.60
N GLU A 551 -41.38 -73.27 39.31
CA GLU A 551 -41.86 -74.49 39.89
C GLU A 551 -41.84 -74.38 41.44
N ILE A 552 -42.93 -74.80 42.11
CA ILE A 552 -43.02 -74.80 43.56
C ILE A 552 -43.19 -76.21 44.07
N TYR A 553 -42.47 -76.52 45.11
CA TYR A 553 -42.43 -77.85 45.73
C TYR A 553 -42.79 -77.72 47.20
N ASN A 554 -43.52 -78.75 47.75
CA ASN A 554 -43.77 -78.86 49.17
C ASN A 554 -42.53 -79.46 49.90
N ARG A 555 -42.60 -79.54 51.22
CA ARG A 555 -41.51 -80.06 52.10
C ARG A 555 -41.09 -81.51 51.79
N TRP A 556 -41.91 -82.27 51.11
CA TRP A 556 -41.63 -83.66 50.70
C TRP A 556 -41.08 -83.76 49.27
N GLY A 557 -40.82 -82.66 48.63
CA GLY A 557 -40.26 -82.61 47.30
C GLY A 557 -41.28 -82.84 46.17
N MET A 558 -42.60 -82.87 46.43
CA MET A 558 -43.58 -82.94 45.42
C MET A 558 -43.84 -81.55 44.79
N LYS A 559 -43.83 -81.52 43.46
CA LYS A 559 -44.22 -80.31 42.70
C LYS A 559 -45.72 -80.05 42.87
N ILE A 560 -46.08 -78.89 43.39
CA ILE A 560 -47.43 -78.46 43.66
C ILE A 560 -47.98 -77.38 42.74
N PHE A 561 -47.06 -76.63 42.14
CA PHE A 561 -47.40 -75.55 41.23
C PHE A 561 -46.29 -75.38 40.19
N GLU A 562 -46.68 -74.94 39.00
CA GLU A 562 -45.79 -74.58 37.91
C GLU A 562 -46.49 -73.52 37.06
N SER A 563 -45.67 -72.45 36.71
CA SER A 563 -46.14 -71.34 35.85
C SER A 563 -45.00 -70.89 34.97
N SER A 564 -45.38 -70.41 33.75
CA SER A 564 -44.52 -69.73 32.81
C SER A 564 -44.95 -68.29 32.53
N SER A 565 -46.01 -67.81 33.19
CA SER A 565 -46.61 -66.49 32.90
C SER A 565 -47.18 -65.80 34.12
N GLY A 566 -46.82 -66.13 35.30
CA GLY A 566 -47.34 -65.48 36.53
C GLY A 566 -46.69 -66.00 37.78
N GLY A 567 -46.99 -65.42 38.92
CA GLY A 567 -46.51 -65.85 40.22
C GLY A 567 -47.39 -66.94 40.81
N TRP A 568 -46.96 -67.39 42.02
CA TRP A 568 -47.70 -68.38 42.81
C TRP A 568 -48.52 -67.69 43.90
N ASP A 569 -49.84 -67.96 43.93
CA ASP A 569 -50.85 -67.42 44.83
C ASP A 569 -51.09 -68.25 46.08
N GLY A 570 -50.25 -69.22 46.32
CA GLY A 570 -50.39 -70.12 47.47
C GLY A 570 -51.39 -71.26 47.24
N ARG A 571 -51.73 -71.58 45.98
CA ARG A 571 -52.63 -72.67 45.59
C ARG A 571 -51.89 -73.73 44.76
N THR A 572 -52.39 -74.92 44.80
CA THR A 572 -51.96 -75.98 43.85
C THR A 572 -52.38 -75.66 42.41
N LYS A 573 -51.83 -76.37 41.43
CA LYS A 573 -52.26 -76.23 40.03
C LYS A 573 -53.76 -76.51 39.79
N SER A 574 -54.37 -77.24 40.70
CA SER A 574 -55.84 -77.50 40.70
C SER A 574 -56.66 -76.47 41.45
N GLY A 575 -56.06 -75.40 41.94
CA GLY A 575 -56.73 -74.28 42.67
C GLY A 575 -56.94 -74.52 44.18
N VAL A 576 -56.44 -75.60 44.73
CA VAL A 576 -56.63 -75.93 46.17
C VAL A 576 -55.62 -75.16 46.97
N GLU A 577 -56.07 -74.46 48.02
CA GLU A 577 -55.12 -73.71 48.94
C GLU A 577 -54.21 -74.70 49.67
N VAL A 578 -52.95 -74.27 49.74
CA VAL A 578 -51.95 -75.02 50.53
C VAL A 578 -51.79 -74.41 51.93
N SER A 579 -51.34 -75.15 52.91
CA SER A 579 -51.20 -74.70 54.31
C SER A 579 -50.01 -73.68 54.41
N ASP A 580 -50.11 -72.79 55.41
CA ASP A 580 -49.01 -71.94 55.77
C ASP A 580 -47.74 -72.78 56.07
N GLY A 581 -46.60 -72.24 55.68
CA GLY A 581 -45.32 -72.93 55.78
C GLY A 581 -44.27 -72.60 54.76
N THR A 582 -43.19 -73.36 54.78
CA THR A 582 -42.07 -73.17 53.86
C THR A 582 -42.24 -74.09 52.65
N TYR A 583 -42.12 -73.50 51.48
CA TYR A 583 -42.12 -74.14 50.17
C TYR A 583 -40.80 -73.89 49.47
N TYR A 584 -40.45 -74.73 48.52
CA TYR A 584 -39.21 -74.64 47.77
C TYR A 584 -39.57 -74.27 46.34
N TYR A 585 -38.76 -73.43 45.71
CA TYR A 585 -38.94 -73.07 44.34
C TYR A 585 -37.71 -73.43 43.51
N ILE A 586 -37.98 -73.69 42.24
CA ILE A 586 -36.97 -73.67 41.16
C ILE A 586 -37.48 -72.66 40.16
N PHE A 587 -36.65 -71.66 39.91
CA PHE A 587 -36.87 -70.62 38.94
C PHE A 587 -35.81 -70.71 37.84
N LYS A 588 -36.24 -70.93 36.62
CA LYS A 588 -35.40 -70.94 35.43
C LYS A 588 -35.95 -69.89 34.47
N ALA A 589 -35.10 -69.02 34.00
CA ALA A 589 -35.52 -67.99 33.07
C ALA A 589 -34.48 -67.77 31.96
N VAL A 590 -34.97 -67.47 30.75
CA VAL A 590 -34.17 -67.06 29.60
C VAL A 590 -34.09 -65.54 29.61
N SER A 591 -32.90 -65.01 29.65
CA SER A 591 -32.67 -63.58 29.58
C SER A 591 -32.99 -63.00 28.19
N LEU A 592 -33.41 -61.74 28.15
CA LEU A 592 -33.40 -60.91 26.94
C LEU A 592 -31.95 -60.70 26.44
N LEU A 593 -30.95 -60.81 27.33
CA LEU A 593 -29.54 -60.73 26.97
C LEU A 593 -29.03 -62.10 26.62
N ALA A 594 -28.50 -62.26 25.42
CA ALA A 594 -27.98 -63.51 24.90
C ALA A 594 -26.90 -64.14 25.82
N GLY A 595 -27.04 -65.41 26.19
CA GLY A 595 -26.07 -66.15 27.01
C GLY A 595 -26.13 -65.88 28.53
N LYS A 596 -27.12 -65.16 29.02
CA LYS A 596 -27.32 -64.87 30.48
C LYS A 596 -28.62 -65.49 30.97
N ASP A 597 -28.73 -66.79 31.01
CA ASP A 597 -29.89 -67.48 31.58
C ASP A 597 -29.83 -67.48 33.13
N TYR A 598 -30.97 -67.34 33.73
CA TYR A 598 -31.14 -67.37 35.18
C TYR A 598 -31.60 -68.74 35.66
N ASN A 599 -30.93 -69.23 36.67
CA ASN A 599 -31.32 -70.45 37.34
C ASN A 599 -31.16 -70.28 38.83
N SER A 600 -32.25 -70.20 39.54
CA SER A 600 -32.27 -69.98 40.96
C SER A 600 -33.16 -71.02 41.66
N LYS A 601 -32.73 -71.44 42.83
CA LYS A 601 -33.49 -72.32 43.71
C LYS A 601 -33.43 -71.85 45.14
N GLY A 602 -34.45 -71.94 45.86
CA GLY A 602 -34.53 -71.49 47.22
C GLY A 602 -35.82 -71.90 47.92
N PHE A 603 -36.13 -71.17 48.98
CA PHE A 603 -37.39 -71.35 49.70
C PHE A 603 -38.21 -70.07 49.77
N VAL A 604 -39.47 -70.19 49.92
CA VAL A 604 -40.42 -69.09 50.18
C VAL A 604 -41.37 -69.50 51.31
N SER A 605 -41.58 -68.57 52.23
CA SER A 605 -42.55 -68.75 53.32
C SER A 605 -43.90 -68.21 52.92
N LEU A 606 -44.93 -69.03 53.01
CA LEU A 606 -46.33 -68.65 52.88
C LEU A 606 -46.91 -68.42 54.27
N VAL A 607 -47.47 -67.24 54.48
CA VAL A 607 -48.08 -66.85 55.75
C VAL A 607 -49.41 -66.14 55.50
N ARG A 608 -50.51 -66.63 56.01
CA ARG A 608 -51.84 -65.95 55.94
C ARG A 608 -52.14 -65.32 57.28
N LYS A 609 -52.65 -64.09 57.21
CA LYS A 609 -53.22 -63.52 58.40
C LYS A 609 -54.43 -64.35 58.84
N LYS A 610 -54.49 -64.77 60.08
CA LYS A 610 -55.66 -65.38 60.70
C LYS A 610 -56.73 -64.34 61.08
#